data_70c248192921ba1e717b380e9d3e5f00
#
_entry.id   70c248192921ba1e717b380e9d3e5f00
#
_cell.length_a   1.000
_cell.length_b   1.000
_cell.length_c   1.000
_cell.angle_alpha   90.00
_cell.angle_beta   90.00
_cell.angle_gamma   90.00
#
_symmetry.space_group_name_H-M   'P 1'
#
loop_
_entity.id
_entity.type
_entity.pdbx_description
1 polymer ?
#
loop_
_entity_poly.entity_id
_entity_poly.type
_entity_poly.pdbx_seq_one_letter_code
_entity_poly.pdbx_strand_id
1 'polypeptide(L)'
;MKLRHRSITLRAIRYFWRQWRDELTPAGKIAVWGICVTGMGTVSVLMPIYQLFFGLVMLLSIAATAGYFFRPHVLILGDFPDHGTAGRPLTAAFTLKNLRRLPAYDVGLNFLGLPEVFETELDRDMIPRLGAGESAAISVTITPKRRGRYQLPDLRAYSTFPFYLGRSGKVSKSVAPLIVVPNFEPISMLALPTGSRYQPGGIALTSHVGESPEYIGNRDYVPGEPIRRLDFRAWARTGKPVVREYQEEYYCR
;
A
#
# COMPACT_ATOMS: atom_id res chain seq x y z
N MET A 1 -22.52 -12.79 29.49
CA MET A 1 -22.52 -11.31 29.50
C MET A 1 -21.26 -10.82 30.22
N LYS A 2 -20.14 -10.67 29.51
CA LYS A 2 -18.85 -10.20 30.07
C LYS A 2 -18.72 -8.71 29.81
N LEU A 3 -18.96 -7.90 30.82
CA LEU A 3 -18.71 -6.47 30.86
C LEU A 3 -17.19 -6.24 30.69
N ARG A 4 -16.82 -5.80 29.51
CA ARG A 4 -15.44 -5.44 29.15
C ARG A 4 -15.14 -4.05 29.73
N HIS A 5 -14.72 -3.99 30.98
CA HIS A 5 -14.12 -2.79 31.60
C HIS A 5 -12.82 -2.46 30.79
N ARG A 6 -12.98 -1.73 29.72
CA ARG A 6 -11.84 -1.11 29.03
C ARG A 6 -11.42 0.08 29.90
N SER A 7 -10.35 -0.09 30.66
CA SER A 7 -9.82 0.93 31.57
C SER A 7 -9.67 2.27 30.84
N ILE A 8 -10.14 3.35 31.48
CA ILE A 8 -10.07 4.73 30.99
C ILE A 8 -8.61 5.10 30.64
N THR A 9 -7.65 4.58 31.40
CA THR A 9 -6.21 4.73 31.20
C THR A 9 -5.73 4.21 29.85
N LEU A 10 -6.19 3.04 29.39
CA LEU A 10 -5.82 2.48 28.08
C LEU A 10 -6.42 3.26 26.90
N ARG A 11 -7.55 3.93 27.11
CA ARG A 11 -8.11 4.85 26.10
C ARG A 11 -7.31 6.14 26.04
N ALA A 12 -6.94 6.70 27.18
CA ALA A 12 -6.13 7.91 27.29
C ALA A 12 -4.74 7.69 26.70
N ILE A 13 -4.08 6.57 27.00
CA ILE A 13 -2.78 6.21 26.45
C ILE A 13 -2.85 6.05 24.93
N ARG A 14 -3.86 5.34 24.40
CA ARG A 14 -4.03 5.20 22.95
C ARG A 14 -4.34 6.51 22.26
N TYR A 15 -5.15 7.36 22.88
CA TYR A 15 -5.45 8.70 22.39
C TYR A 15 -4.17 9.53 22.33
N PHE A 16 -3.39 9.54 23.42
CA PHE A 16 -2.10 10.25 23.50
C PHE A 16 -1.09 9.75 22.43
N TRP A 17 -0.95 8.41 22.28
CA TRP A 17 -0.07 7.83 21.25
C TRP A 17 -0.49 8.18 19.83
N ARG A 18 -1.80 8.18 19.55
CA ARG A 18 -2.34 8.58 18.25
C ARG A 18 -2.10 10.07 18.00
N GLN A 19 -2.38 10.93 18.98
CA GLN A 19 -2.10 12.36 18.95
C GLN A 19 -0.60 12.62 18.69
N TRP A 20 0.26 11.92 19.42
CA TRP A 20 1.71 12.02 19.29
C TRP A 20 2.22 11.62 17.91
N ARG A 21 1.67 10.55 17.33
CA ARG A 21 2.13 10.02 16.06
C ARG A 21 1.61 10.81 14.86
N ASP A 22 0.33 11.18 14.88
CA ASP A 22 -0.39 11.68 13.71
C ASP A 22 -0.53 13.21 13.69
N GLU A 23 -0.58 13.88 14.84
CA GLU A 23 -0.79 15.33 14.91
C GLU A 23 0.49 16.14 15.17
N LEU A 24 1.56 15.55 15.72
CA LEU A 24 2.81 16.26 15.93
C LEU A 24 3.76 16.07 14.75
N THR A 25 4.31 17.18 14.28
CA THR A 25 5.43 17.17 13.32
C THR A 25 6.73 16.74 14.01
N PRO A 26 7.81 16.41 13.27
CA PRO A 26 9.11 16.14 13.87
C PRO A 26 9.59 17.28 14.78
N ALA A 27 9.39 18.54 14.36
CA ALA A 27 9.75 19.72 15.17
C ALA A 27 8.91 19.80 16.45
N GLY A 28 7.61 19.51 16.38
CA GLY A 28 6.74 19.46 17.55
C GLY A 28 7.14 18.37 18.56
N LYS A 29 7.59 17.21 18.07
CA LYS A 29 8.11 16.13 18.93
C LYS A 29 9.37 16.56 19.68
N ILE A 30 10.29 17.24 18.99
CA ILE A 30 11.52 17.80 19.60
C ILE A 30 11.15 18.84 20.65
N ALA A 31 10.18 19.74 20.39
CA ALA A 31 9.74 20.75 21.35
C ALA A 31 9.14 20.11 22.61
N VAL A 32 8.30 19.09 22.48
CA VAL A 32 7.73 18.36 23.63
C VAL A 32 8.82 17.61 24.41
N TRP A 33 9.78 16.98 23.73
CA TRP A 33 10.96 16.39 24.38
C TRP A 33 11.77 17.43 25.15
N GLY A 34 11.98 18.62 24.56
CA GLY A 34 12.62 19.74 25.22
C GLY A 34 11.92 20.17 26.50
N ILE A 35 10.58 20.21 26.49
CA ILE A 35 9.79 20.50 27.70
C ILE A 35 9.99 19.43 28.78
N CYS A 36 10.00 18.14 28.40
CA CYS A 36 10.22 17.04 29.36
C CYS A 36 11.61 17.14 30.00
N VAL A 37 12.66 17.37 29.20
CA VAL A 37 14.04 17.47 29.68
C VAL A 37 14.23 18.71 30.57
N THR A 38 13.75 19.88 30.12
CA THR A 38 13.85 21.12 30.91
C THR A 38 12.98 21.06 32.18
N GLY A 39 11.81 20.39 32.12
CA GLY A 39 10.95 20.14 33.29
C GLY A 39 11.64 19.31 34.36
N MET A 40 12.42 18.28 33.98
CA MET A 40 13.24 17.52 34.94
C MET A 40 14.38 18.35 35.53
N GLY A 41 14.96 19.27 34.76
CA GLY A 41 16.02 20.18 35.21
C GLY A 41 15.55 21.29 36.15
N THR A 42 14.24 21.55 36.27
CA THR A 42 13.70 22.60 37.15
C THR A 42 13.86 22.30 38.64
N VAL A 43 14.31 21.10 39.01
CA VAL A 43 14.67 20.75 40.40
C VAL A 43 15.95 21.47 40.86
N SER A 44 16.80 21.92 39.93
CA SER A 44 17.99 22.72 40.23
C SER A 44 17.69 24.21 40.03
N VAL A 45 18.09 25.06 41.00
CA VAL A 45 17.76 26.49 41.11
C VAL A 45 18.48 27.37 40.04
N LEU A 46 18.81 26.83 38.89
CA LEU A 46 19.46 27.59 37.80
C LEU A 46 18.40 28.30 36.96
N MET A 47 18.29 29.61 37.11
CA MET A 47 17.34 30.50 36.43
C MET A 47 17.17 30.27 34.90
N PRO A 48 18.21 30.02 34.09
CA PRO A 48 18.05 29.87 32.65
C PRO A 48 17.15 28.70 32.22
N ILE A 49 17.11 27.63 33.00
CA ILE A 49 16.32 26.42 32.68
C ILE A 49 14.83 26.69 32.77
N TYR A 50 14.41 27.48 33.79
CA TYR A 50 13.00 27.88 33.91
C TYR A 50 12.54 28.74 32.74
N GLN A 51 13.38 29.69 32.31
CA GLN A 51 13.04 30.54 31.16
C GLN A 51 12.85 29.70 29.88
N LEU A 52 13.73 28.72 29.63
CA LEU A 52 13.62 27.82 28.51
C LEU A 52 12.34 26.94 28.58
N PHE A 53 12.05 26.40 29.77
CA PHE A 53 10.84 25.61 30.00
C PHE A 53 9.57 26.43 29.72
N PHE A 54 9.41 27.58 30.35
CA PHE A 54 8.24 28.43 30.13
C PHE A 54 8.17 28.97 28.71
N GLY A 55 9.29 29.28 28.06
CA GLY A 55 9.34 29.68 26.66
C GLY A 55 8.82 28.60 25.72
N LEU A 56 9.22 27.35 25.92
CA LEU A 56 8.74 26.21 25.12
C LEU A 56 7.26 25.91 25.37
N VAL A 57 6.80 25.97 26.63
CA VAL A 57 5.38 25.79 26.99
C VAL A 57 4.53 26.89 26.35
N MET A 58 4.97 28.15 26.41
CA MET A 58 4.29 29.29 25.79
C MET A 58 4.24 29.13 24.27
N LEU A 59 5.33 28.76 23.64
CA LEU A 59 5.41 28.51 22.18
C LEU A 59 4.41 27.44 21.75
N LEU A 60 4.37 26.30 22.46
CA LEU A 60 3.42 25.22 22.16
C LEU A 60 1.96 25.65 22.40
N SER A 61 1.70 26.42 23.43
CA SER A 61 0.36 26.95 23.73
C SER A 61 -0.12 27.91 22.65
N ILE A 62 0.74 28.81 22.19
CA ILE A 62 0.44 29.72 21.07
C ILE A 62 0.23 28.91 19.78
N ALA A 63 1.08 27.92 19.50
CA ALA A 63 0.93 27.06 18.31
C ALA A 63 -0.39 26.29 18.34
N ALA A 64 -0.78 25.73 19.48
CA ALA A 64 -2.02 24.97 19.64
C ALA A 64 -3.27 25.87 19.49
N THR A 65 -3.27 27.05 20.10
CA THR A 65 -4.37 28.01 20.00
C THR A 65 -4.51 28.55 18.58
N ALA A 66 -3.41 28.99 17.96
CA ALA A 66 -3.42 29.44 16.57
C ALA A 66 -3.84 28.32 15.61
N GLY A 67 -3.31 27.09 15.77
CA GLY A 67 -3.71 25.93 14.99
C GLY A 67 -5.19 25.58 15.14
N TYR A 68 -5.79 25.83 16.33
CA TYR A 68 -7.23 25.67 16.52
C TYR A 68 -8.04 26.72 15.74
N PHE A 69 -7.66 27.99 15.78
CA PHE A 69 -8.37 29.08 15.10
C PHE A 69 -8.22 28.99 13.57
N PHE A 70 -7.01 28.66 13.08
CA PHE A 70 -6.70 28.59 11.65
C PHE A 70 -6.87 27.18 11.04
N ARG A 71 -7.64 26.32 11.67
CA ARG A 71 -7.98 24.99 11.12
C ARG A 71 -8.57 25.12 9.72
N PRO A 72 -8.05 24.40 8.72
CA PRO A 72 -8.59 24.44 7.36
C PRO A 72 -9.99 23.82 7.33
N HIS A 73 -10.93 24.52 6.70
CA HIS A 73 -12.25 24.02 6.35
C HIS A 73 -12.33 23.98 4.84
N VAL A 74 -11.83 22.91 4.26
CA VAL A 74 -11.71 22.74 2.82
C VAL A 74 -12.61 21.62 2.34
N LEU A 75 -13.15 21.77 1.13
CA LEU A 75 -13.78 20.69 0.40
C LEU A 75 -12.68 19.95 -0.38
N ILE A 76 -12.59 18.63 -0.20
CA ILE A 76 -11.62 17.78 -0.90
C ILE A 76 -12.33 17.12 -2.08
N LEU A 77 -11.89 17.41 -3.30
CA LEU A 77 -12.39 16.85 -4.55
C LEU A 77 -11.29 16.04 -5.21
N GLY A 78 -11.64 14.91 -5.82
CA GLY A 78 -10.69 13.98 -6.45
C GLY A 78 -10.71 12.62 -5.77
N ASP A 79 -10.22 11.60 -6.45
CA ASP A 79 -10.10 10.23 -5.94
C ASP A 79 -8.81 9.59 -6.46
N PHE A 80 -8.37 8.51 -5.81
CA PHE A 80 -7.31 7.67 -6.32
C PHE A 80 -7.83 6.80 -7.47
N PRO A 81 -6.95 6.40 -8.41
CA PRO A 81 -7.28 5.35 -9.37
C PRO A 81 -7.67 4.06 -8.66
N ASP A 82 -8.61 3.31 -9.22
CA ASP A 82 -9.11 2.06 -8.64
C ASP A 82 -8.05 0.95 -8.59
N HIS A 83 -7.02 1.07 -9.42
CA HIS A 83 -5.96 0.06 -9.58
C HIS A 83 -4.57 0.69 -9.44
N GLY A 84 -3.67 -0.04 -8.78
CA GLY A 84 -2.25 0.31 -8.67
C GLY A 84 -1.37 -0.93 -8.82
N THR A 85 -0.08 -0.74 -9.07
CA THR A 85 0.91 -1.83 -9.20
C THR A 85 1.80 -1.85 -7.95
N ALA A 86 2.05 -3.04 -7.40
CA ALA A 86 2.95 -3.20 -6.27
C ALA A 86 4.38 -2.71 -6.62
N GLY A 87 4.98 -1.94 -5.72
CA GLY A 87 6.31 -1.35 -5.92
C GLY A 87 6.37 -0.13 -6.82
N ARG A 88 5.25 0.33 -7.41
CA ARG A 88 5.21 1.54 -8.23
C ARG A 88 4.47 2.66 -7.51
N PRO A 89 4.97 3.91 -7.55
CA PRO A 89 4.27 5.05 -6.96
C PRO A 89 2.96 5.32 -7.71
N LEU A 90 1.89 5.51 -6.95
CA LEU A 90 0.57 5.88 -7.41
C LEU A 90 0.27 7.31 -6.97
N THR A 91 0.19 8.24 -7.90
CA THR A 91 -0.07 9.65 -7.63
C THR A 91 -1.49 10.00 -8.03
N ALA A 92 -2.20 10.67 -7.13
CA ALA A 92 -3.54 11.22 -7.38
C ALA A 92 -3.55 12.72 -7.12
N ALA A 93 -4.23 13.47 -8.01
CA ALA A 93 -4.43 14.89 -7.85
C ALA A 93 -5.76 15.16 -7.14
N PHE A 94 -5.69 15.97 -6.09
CA PHE A 94 -6.85 16.42 -5.34
C PHE A 94 -6.97 17.94 -5.45
N THR A 95 -8.21 18.42 -5.55
CA THR A 95 -8.50 19.86 -5.51
C THR A 95 -9.06 20.21 -4.14
N LEU A 96 -8.42 21.14 -3.44
CA LEU A 96 -8.85 21.69 -2.17
C LEU A 96 -9.53 23.04 -2.42
N LYS A 97 -10.79 23.19 -2.00
CA LYS A 97 -11.52 24.45 -2.05
C LYS A 97 -11.74 24.96 -0.63
N ASN A 98 -11.27 26.17 -0.33
CA ASN A 98 -11.51 26.79 0.97
C ASN A 98 -12.96 27.27 1.10
N LEU A 99 -13.69 26.72 2.06
CA LEU A 99 -15.09 27.08 2.34
C LEU A 99 -15.22 28.24 3.35
N ARG A 100 -14.11 28.64 3.98
CA ARG A 100 -14.10 29.74 4.96
C ARG A 100 -13.87 31.10 4.30
N ARG A 101 -14.30 32.14 5.00
CA ARG A 101 -13.97 33.54 4.64
C ARG A 101 -12.55 33.97 5.04
N LEU A 102 -11.88 33.15 5.87
CA LEU A 102 -10.49 33.36 6.29
C LEU A 102 -9.55 32.51 5.41
N PRO A 103 -8.38 33.03 5.07
CA PRO A 103 -7.37 32.24 4.37
C PRO A 103 -6.89 31.09 5.26
N ALA A 104 -6.58 29.97 4.64
CA ALA A 104 -5.90 28.86 5.27
C ALA A 104 -4.43 28.87 4.83
N TYR A 105 -3.53 28.56 5.76
CA TYR A 105 -2.08 28.57 5.55
C TYR A 105 -1.52 27.16 5.72
N ASP A 106 -0.45 26.85 4.98
CA ASP A 106 0.29 25.59 5.05
C ASP A 106 -0.65 24.37 5.06
N VAL A 107 -1.50 24.30 4.02
CA VAL A 107 -2.51 23.24 3.92
C VAL A 107 -1.94 22.03 3.18
N GLY A 108 -1.99 20.87 3.83
CA GLY A 108 -1.57 19.59 3.28
C GLY A 108 -2.68 18.53 3.37
N LEU A 109 -2.45 17.41 2.67
CA LEU A 109 -3.29 16.21 2.74
C LEU A 109 -2.50 15.04 3.33
N ASN A 110 -3.14 14.27 4.21
CA ASN A 110 -2.55 13.07 4.81
C ASN A 110 -3.61 12.01 5.10
N PHE A 111 -3.21 10.76 5.09
CA PHE A 111 -4.05 9.64 5.51
C PHE A 111 -4.05 9.47 7.04
N LEU A 112 -5.22 9.18 7.60
CA LEU A 112 -5.38 8.84 9.01
C LEU A 112 -5.11 7.34 9.21
N GLY A 113 -3.87 7.00 9.62
CA GLY A 113 -3.51 5.63 9.96
C GLY A 113 -3.32 4.74 8.73
N LEU A 114 -2.53 5.21 7.76
CA LEU A 114 -2.16 4.42 6.60
C LEU A 114 -1.46 3.12 7.04
N PRO A 115 -1.85 1.95 6.51
CA PRO A 115 -1.19 0.68 6.80
C PRO A 115 0.29 0.70 6.41
N GLU A 116 1.15 -0.02 7.14
CA GLU A 116 2.60 -0.11 6.88
C GLU A 116 2.96 -0.71 5.51
N VAL A 117 1.98 -1.32 4.85
CA VAL A 117 2.10 -1.83 3.48
C VAL A 117 2.26 -0.70 2.45
N PHE A 118 1.90 0.52 2.82
CA PHE A 118 2.02 1.70 1.96
C PHE A 118 3.12 2.61 2.47
N GLU A 119 3.97 3.05 1.57
CA GLU A 119 4.86 4.19 1.79
C GLU A 119 4.20 5.46 1.25
N THR A 120 4.34 6.55 1.98
CA THR A 120 3.86 7.86 1.56
C THR A 120 4.90 8.91 1.91
N GLU A 121 5.11 9.85 1.02
CA GLU A 121 5.92 11.05 1.29
C GLU A 121 5.00 12.11 1.91
N LEU A 122 5.12 12.28 3.21
CA LEU A 122 4.36 13.27 3.97
C LEU A 122 4.97 14.66 3.79
N ASP A 123 4.09 15.67 3.75
CA ASP A 123 4.48 17.09 3.76
C ASP A 123 5.34 17.55 2.55
N ARG A 124 5.37 16.77 1.45
CA ARG A 124 6.13 17.15 0.25
C ARG A 124 5.45 18.27 -0.52
N ASP A 125 4.14 18.12 -0.74
CA ASP A 125 3.35 19.11 -1.46
C ASP A 125 2.40 19.79 -0.46
N MET A 126 2.65 21.05 -0.16
CA MET A 126 1.80 21.86 0.71
C MET A 126 1.40 23.14 -0.02
N ILE A 127 0.16 23.57 0.20
CA ILE A 127 -0.34 24.84 -0.31
C ILE A 127 -0.01 25.92 0.72
N PRO A 128 0.93 26.85 0.43
CA PRO A 128 1.36 27.83 1.43
C PRO A 128 0.22 28.76 1.88
N ARG A 129 -0.67 29.11 0.94
CA ARG A 129 -1.83 29.95 1.22
C ARG A 129 -2.98 29.57 0.31
N LEU A 130 -4.16 29.40 0.89
CA LEU A 130 -5.42 29.17 0.18
C LEU A 130 -6.41 30.25 0.61
N GLY A 131 -6.67 31.22 -0.24
CA GLY A 131 -7.56 32.36 0.03
C GLY A 131 -9.02 31.93 0.27
N ALA A 132 -9.84 32.88 0.68
CA ALA A 132 -11.27 32.61 0.90
C ALA A 132 -11.98 32.23 -0.42
N GLY A 133 -12.61 31.04 -0.46
CA GLY A 133 -13.29 30.53 -1.65
C GLY A 133 -12.37 30.06 -2.77
N GLU A 134 -11.06 30.18 -2.61
CA GLU A 134 -10.04 29.77 -3.57
C GLU A 134 -9.94 28.24 -3.63
N SER A 135 -9.53 27.74 -4.80
CA SER A 135 -9.28 26.32 -5.04
C SER A 135 -7.84 26.14 -5.52
N ALA A 136 -7.16 25.15 -4.97
CA ALA A 136 -5.80 24.78 -5.39
C ALA A 136 -5.68 23.26 -5.50
N ALA A 137 -4.82 22.81 -6.41
CA ALA A 137 -4.54 21.40 -6.60
C ALA A 137 -3.35 20.98 -5.71
N ILE A 138 -3.42 19.77 -5.20
CA ILE A 138 -2.36 19.11 -4.43
C ILE A 138 -2.26 17.65 -4.87
N SER A 139 -1.05 17.13 -5.02
CA SER A 139 -0.78 15.73 -5.35
C SER A 139 -0.48 14.91 -4.09
N VAL A 140 -1.04 13.72 -4.04
CA VAL A 140 -0.74 12.74 -2.99
C VAL A 140 -0.21 11.48 -3.64
N THR A 141 0.99 11.07 -3.25
CA THR A 141 1.66 9.88 -3.76
C THR A 141 1.73 8.81 -2.68
N ILE A 142 1.28 7.60 -3.03
CA ILE A 142 1.41 6.40 -2.19
C ILE A 142 2.09 5.30 -2.98
N THR A 143 2.96 4.53 -2.34
CA THR A 143 3.62 3.38 -2.96
C THR A 143 3.21 2.11 -2.23
N PRO A 144 2.35 1.26 -2.85
CA PRO A 144 1.95 -0.01 -2.27
C PRO A 144 3.10 -1.02 -2.37
N LYS A 145 3.46 -1.69 -1.26
CA LYS A 145 4.54 -2.70 -1.23
C LYS A 145 4.08 -4.09 -1.63
N ARG A 146 2.80 -4.42 -1.43
CA ARG A 146 2.26 -5.76 -1.65
C ARG A 146 0.96 -5.71 -2.43
N ARG A 147 0.75 -6.73 -3.28
CA ARG A 147 -0.52 -6.93 -3.99
C ARG A 147 -1.66 -7.26 -3.02
N GLY A 148 -2.87 -6.85 -3.36
CA GLY A 148 -4.06 -7.14 -2.56
C GLY A 148 -5.17 -6.12 -2.78
N ARG A 149 -6.31 -6.35 -2.13
CA ARG A 149 -7.40 -5.38 -2.06
C ARG A 149 -7.31 -4.65 -0.73
N TYR A 150 -7.20 -3.34 -0.77
CA TYR A 150 -7.04 -2.51 0.41
C TYR A 150 -8.16 -1.49 0.51
N GLN A 151 -8.73 -1.37 1.71
CA GLN A 151 -9.55 -0.24 2.06
C GLN A 151 -8.62 0.86 2.57
N LEU A 152 -8.47 1.93 1.79
CA LEU A 152 -7.69 3.09 2.21
C LEU A 152 -8.40 3.80 3.36
N PRO A 153 -7.65 4.31 4.35
CA PRO A 153 -8.23 5.14 5.41
C PRO A 153 -8.65 6.50 4.86
N ASP A 154 -9.39 7.26 5.66
CA ASP A 154 -9.83 8.59 5.29
C ASP A 154 -8.66 9.54 5.03
N LEU A 155 -8.73 10.28 3.94
CA LEU A 155 -7.81 11.34 3.60
C LEU A 155 -8.20 12.61 4.34
N ARG A 156 -7.27 13.17 5.13
CA ARG A 156 -7.50 14.33 6.00
C ARG A 156 -6.74 15.55 5.50
N ALA A 157 -7.45 16.67 5.39
CA ALA A 157 -6.81 17.97 5.21
C ALA A 157 -6.35 18.52 6.56
N TYR A 158 -5.12 19.03 6.62
CA TYR A 158 -4.51 19.60 7.81
C TYR A 158 -3.72 20.88 7.46
N SER A 159 -3.42 21.67 8.49
CA SER A 159 -2.52 22.80 8.40
C SER A 159 -1.43 22.68 9.48
N THR A 160 -0.23 23.09 9.16
CA THR A 160 0.92 23.12 10.10
C THR A 160 1.20 24.52 10.63
N PHE A 161 0.41 25.51 10.20
CA PHE A 161 0.53 26.89 10.65
C PHE A 161 0.28 27.03 12.18
N PRO A 162 1.03 27.92 12.93
CA PRO A 162 2.00 28.87 12.41
C PRO A 162 3.46 28.39 12.45
N PHE A 163 3.85 27.44 13.30
CA PHE A 163 5.25 27.12 13.59
C PHE A 163 5.69 25.74 13.12
N TYR A 164 4.89 25.07 12.32
CA TYR A 164 5.17 23.70 11.87
C TYR A 164 5.37 22.70 13.04
N LEU A 165 4.75 22.97 14.21
CA LEU A 165 4.85 22.11 15.40
C LEU A 165 3.77 21.02 15.46
N GLY A 166 2.60 21.30 14.89
CA GLY A 166 1.47 20.36 14.90
C GLY A 166 0.65 20.43 13.63
N ARG A 167 -0.08 19.35 13.36
CA ARG A 167 -1.02 19.23 12.24
C ARG A 167 -2.44 19.41 12.76
N SER A 168 -3.07 20.53 12.41
CA SER A 168 -4.45 20.84 12.80
C SER A 168 -5.39 20.65 11.63
N GLY A 169 -6.36 19.74 11.74
CA GLY A 169 -7.37 19.52 10.69
C GLY A 169 -8.52 18.66 11.20
N LYS A 170 -9.71 18.86 10.64
CA LYS A 170 -10.91 18.10 11.03
C LYS A 170 -11.63 17.49 9.82
N VAL A 171 -11.42 18.04 8.64
CA VAL A 171 -12.09 17.59 7.43
C VAL A 171 -11.40 16.35 6.89
N SER A 172 -12.18 15.30 6.70
CA SER A 172 -11.72 14.05 6.07
C SER A 172 -12.64 13.68 4.92
N LYS A 173 -12.09 12.97 3.94
CA LYS A 173 -12.81 12.38 2.83
C LYS A 173 -12.54 10.88 2.81
N SER A 174 -13.60 10.09 2.71
CA SER A 174 -13.47 8.65 2.47
C SER A 174 -12.97 8.41 1.04
N VAL A 175 -12.04 7.49 0.90
CA VAL A 175 -11.42 7.11 -0.37
C VAL A 175 -11.91 5.73 -0.79
N ALA A 176 -12.08 5.55 -2.10
CA ALA A 176 -12.48 4.27 -2.68
C ALA A 176 -11.46 3.15 -2.37
N PRO A 177 -11.87 1.88 -2.32
CA PRO A 177 -10.96 0.77 -2.15
C PRO A 177 -9.99 0.66 -3.31
N LEU A 178 -8.72 0.40 -3.03
CA LEU A 178 -7.64 0.26 -4.00
C LEU A 178 -7.33 -1.22 -4.24
N ILE A 179 -7.29 -1.62 -5.52
CA ILE A 179 -6.82 -2.94 -5.93
C ILE A 179 -5.38 -2.81 -6.39
N VAL A 180 -4.46 -3.48 -5.68
CA VAL A 180 -3.05 -3.50 -6.03
C VAL A 180 -2.72 -4.80 -6.74
N VAL A 181 -2.37 -4.70 -8.03
CA VAL A 181 -1.92 -5.84 -8.84
C VAL A 181 -0.42 -6.10 -8.64
N PRO A 182 0.05 -7.34 -8.86
CA PRO A 182 1.48 -7.62 -8.79
C PRO A 182 2.24 -6.84 -9.88
N ASN A 183 3.49 -6.53 -9.61
CA ASN A 183 4.40 -6.10 -10.65
C ASN A 183 4.69 -7.27 -11.59
N PHE A 184 4.64 -7.02 -12.88
CA PHE A 184 4.96 -8.01 -13.90
C PHE A 184 6.00 -7.40 -14.87
N GLU A 185 6.90 -8.23 -15.30
CA GLU A 185 7.82 -7.90 -16.38
C GLU A 185 7.26 -8.51 -17.67
N PRO A 186 7.10 -7.73 -18.74
CA PRO A 186 6.65 -8.28 -20.02
C PRO A 186 7.69 -9.26 -20.55
N ILE A 187 7.27 -10.47 -20.83
CA ILE A 187 8.14 -11.46 -21.49
C ILE A 187 8.27 -11.04 -22.95
N SER A 188 9.46 -10.62 -23.35
CA SER A 188 9.73 -10.13 -24.70
C SER A 188 9.65 -11.21 -25.77
N MET A 189 9.80 -12.48 -25.39
CA MET A 189 9.73 -13.61 -26.30
C MET A 189 9.34 -14.87 -25.54
N LEU A 190 8.16 -15.40 -25.83
CA LEU A 190 7.77 -16.74 -25.40
C LEU A 190 8.07 -17.69 -26.57
N ALA A 191 9.10 -18.54 -26.42
CA ALA A 191 9.35 -19.62 -27.36
C ALA A 191 8.26 -20.67 -27.19
N LEU A 192 7.21 -20.56 -27.99
CA LEU A 192 6.21 -21.61 -28.08
C LEU A 192 6.80 -22.78 -28.86
N PRO A 193 6.63 -24.03 -28.41
CA PRO A 193 7.03 -25.19 -29.19
C PRO A 193 6.24 -25.18 -30.50
N THR A 194 6.95 -24.96 -31.62
CA THR A 194 6.38 -24.84 -32.97
C THR A 194 5.89 -26.17 -33.58
N GLY A 195 5.96 -27.26 -32.80
CA GLY A 195 5.55 -28.62 -33.24
C GLY A 195 4.09 -28.98 -32.98
N SER A 196 3.28 -28.12 -32.35
CA SER A 196 1.87 -28.42 -32.06
C SER A 196 0.98 -28.03 -33.24
N ARG A 197 0.28 -29.01 -33.84
CA ARG A 197 -0.79 -28.71 -34.79
C ARG A 197 -2.05 -28.37 -34.01
N TYR A 198 -2.57 -27.15 -34.18
CA TYR A 198 -3.85 -26.74 -33.66
C TYR A 198 -4.99 -27.49 -34.37
N GLN A 199 -5.73 -28.32 -33.65
CA GLN A 199 -6.98 -28.89 -34.13
C GLN A 199 -8.16 -28.09 -33.61
N PRO A 200 -9.16 -27.75 -34.47
CA PRO A 200 -10.40 -27.11 -34.02
C PRO A 200 -11.15 -28.08 -33.09
N GLY A 201 -11.18 -27.74 -31.80
CA GLY A 201 -11.79 -28.59 -30.77
C GLY A 201 -11.10 -28.54 -29.41
N GLY A 202 -10.03 -27.73 -29.28
CA GLY A 202 -9.37 -27.43 -27.99
C GLY A 202 -8.32 -28.46 -27.53
N ILE A 203 -7.99 -29.46 -28.37
CA ILE A 203 -6.93 -30.43 -28.12
C ILE A 203 -5.85 -30.24 -29.16
N ALA A 204 -4.63 -29.90 -28.75
CA ALA A 204 -3.47 -29.87 -29.64
C ALA A 204 -2.75 -31.21 -29.54
N LEU A 205 -2.81 -32.00 -30.62
CA LEU A 205 -2.06 -33.23 -30.75
C LEU A 205 -0.64 -32.92 -31.26
N THR A 206 0.38 -33.29 -30.50
CA THR A 206 1.75 -33.23 -30.94
C THR A 206 2.23 -34.58 -31.44
N SER A 207 3.13 -34.60 -32.41
CA SER A 207 3.76 -35.85 -32.89
C SER A 207 4.80 -36.40 -31.89
N HIS A 208 4.87 -35.82 -30.67
CA HIS A 208 5.75 -36.33 -29.63
C HIS A 208 5.07 -37.45 -28.85
N VAL A 209 5.85 -38.45 -28.46
CA VAL A 209 5.41 -39.58 -27.64
C VAL A 209 5.12 -39.13 -26.22
N GLY A 210 3.89 -39.38 -25.70
CA GLY A 210 3.45 -38.91 -24.38
C GLY A 210 2.66 -39.93 -23.59
N GLU A 211 1.88 -39.46 -22.62
CA GLU A 211 1.05 -40.30 -21.71
C GLU A 211 -0.46 -40.20 -22.01
N SER A 212 -0.86 -39.81 -23.21
CA SER A 212 -2.25 -39.82 -23.65
C SER A 212 -2.81 -41.24 -23.72
N PRO A 213 -4.11 -41.42 -23.58
CA PRO A 213 -4.77 -42.72 -23.83
C PRO A 213 -4.79 -43.10 -25.32
N GLU A 214 -4.47 -42.22 -26.24
CA GLU A 214 -4.53 -42.46 -27.67
C GLU A 214 -3.28 -43.21 -28.17
N TYR A 215 -3.49 -44.49 -28.54
CA TYR A 215 -2.44 -45.38 -28.99
C TYR A 215 -2.03 -45.06 -30.44
N ILE A 216 -0.73 -44.85 -30.67
CA ILE A 216 -0.18 -44.57 -32.01
C ILE A 216 0.32 -45.85 -32.67
N GLY A 217 1.06 -46.68 -31.94
CA GLY A 217 1.70 -47.84 -32.49
C GLY A 217 2.63 -48.55 -31.50
N ASN A 218 3.38 -49.52 -32.06
CA ASN A 218 4.41 -50.24 -31.33
C ASN A 218 5.76 -49.91 -31.92
N ARG A 219 6.78 -49.77 -31.09
CA ARG A 219 8.18 -49.68 -31.49
C ARG A 219 9.08 -50.66 -30.72
N ASP A 220 10.26 -50.87 -31.20
CA ASP A 220 11.25 -51.74 -30.54
C ASP A 220 11.65 -51.13 -29.17
N TYR A 221 11.76 -52.02 -28.18
CA TYR A 221 12.18 -51.66 -26.82
C TYR A 221 13.64 -51.16 -26.79
N VAL A 222 13.89 -50.06 -26.06
CA VAL A 222 15.23 -49.55 -25.76
C VAL A 222 15.57 -49.81 -24.31
N PRO A 223 16.76 -50.37 -23.96
CA PRO A 223 17.15 -50.60 -22.59
C PRO A 223 17.07 -49.31 -21.76
N GLY A 224 16.40 -49.39 -20.57
CA GLY A 224 16.14 -48.26 -19.67
C GLY A 224 14.70 -47.78 -19.65
N GLU A 225 13.84 -48.25 -20.54
CA GLU A 225 12.43 -47.90 -20.55
C GLU A 225 11.60 -48.66 -19.51
N PRO A 226 10.50 -48.05 -19.01
CA PRO A 226 9.67 -48.68 -18.00
C PRO A 226 9.02 -49.96 -18.53
N ILE A 227 9.21 -51.07 -17.82
CA ILE A 227 8.69 -52.39 -18.18
C ILE A 227 7.15 -52.43 -18.30
N ARG A 228 6.44 -51.53 -17.61
CA ARG A 228 4.96 -51.38 -17.68
C ARG A 228 4.43 -51.00 -19.07
N ARG A 229 5.29 -50.46 -19.96
CA ARG A 229 4.93 -50.10 -21.33
C ARG A 229 5.19 -51.19 -22.34
N LEU A 230 5.77 -52.34 -21.95
CA LEU A 230 6.00 -53.49 -22.83
C LEU A 230 4.66 -54.13 -23.28
N ASP A 231 4.52 -54.35 -24.57
CA ASP A 231 3.45 -55.15 -25.11
C ASP A 231 3.88 -56.62 -25.19
N PHE A 232 3.60 -57.37 -24.13
CA PHE A 232 3.95 -58.79 -24.05
C PHE A 232 3.24 -59.64 -25.12
N ARG A 233 2.07 -59.23 -25.61
CA ARG A 233 1.34 -59.90 -26.66
C ARG A 233 2.00 -59.69 -28.04
N ALA A 234 2.43 -58.50 -28.32
CA ALA A 234 3.19 -58.20 -29.53
C ALA A 234 4.56 -58.85 -29.46
N TRP A 235 5.25 -58.81 -28.34
CA TRP A 235 6.55 -59.48 -28.11
C TRP A 235 6.44 -61.01 -28.39
N ALA A 236 5.43 -61.68 -27.84
CA ALA A 236 5.22 -63.10 -28.08
C ALA A 236 5.03 -63.47 -29.59
N ARG A 237 4.53 -62.55 -30.42
CA ARG A 237 4.33 -62.74 -31.85
C ARG A 237 5.56 -62.43 -32.69
N THR A 238 6.31 -61.37 -32.28
CA THR A 238 7.43 -60.85 -33.07
C THR A 238 8.77 -61.40 -32.63
N GLY A 239 8.83 -62.06 -31.45
CA GLY A 239 10.06 -62.59 -30.86
C GLY A 239 11.02 -61.52 -30.34
N LYS A 240 10.65 -60.24 -30.42
CA LYS A 240 11.42 -59.10 -29.94
C LYS A 240 10.62 -58.27 -28.94
N PRO A 241 11.27 -57.68 -27.93
CA PRO A 241 10.59 -56.82 -26.98
C PRO A 241 10.10 -55.55 -27.66
N VAL A 242 8.82 -55.21 -27.48
CA VAL A 242 8.10 -54.14 -28.16
C VAL A 242 7.39 -53.30 -27.12
N VAL A 243 7.43 -51.96 -27.25
CA VAL A 243 6.79 -50.98 -26.36
C VAL A 243 5.63 -50.29 -27.06
N ARG A 244 4.57 -50.04 -26.32
CA ARG A 244 3.43 -49.26 -26.80
C ARG A 244 3.76 -47.79 -26.79
N GLU A 245 3.52 -47.11 -27.89
CA GLU A 245 3.61 -45.67 -28.02
C GLU A 245 2.24 -45.01 -27.94
N TYR A 246 2.15 -43.96 -27.17
CA TYR A 246 0.95 -43.14 -27.01
C TYR A 246 1.23 -41.73 -27.44
N GLN A 247 0.20 -41.00 -27.88
CA GLN A 247 0.30 -39.61 -28.31
C GLN A 247 0.37 -38.67 -27.11
N GLU A 248 1.00 -37.55 -27.29
CA GLU A 248 1.04 -36.50 -26.28
C GLU A 248 -0.12 -35.53 -26.53
N GLU A 249 -0.95 -35.31 -25.50
CA GLU A 249 -2.06 -34.37 -25.56
C GLU A 249 -1.76 -33.15 -24.71
N TYR A 250 -1.92 -31.95 -25.29
CA TYR A 250 -1.87 -30.70 -24.58
C TYR A 250 -3.26 -30.08 -24.49
N TYR A 251 -3.75 -29.92 -23.26
CA TYR A 251 -4.99 -29.18 -23.03
C TYR A 251 -4.68 -27.68 -23.01
N CYS A 252 -5.17 -26.95 -23.99
CA CYS A 252 -5.16 -25.49 -23.96
C CYS A 252 -6.34 -25.01 -23.11
N ARG A 253 -6.06 -24.42 -21.95
CA ARG A 253 -7.04 -23.71 -21.11
C ARG A 253 -7.13 -22.26 -21.51
#